data_f6e53770aa2248f04fd6618de930db10
#
_entry.id   f6e53770aa2248f04fd6618de930db10
#
_cell.length_a   1.000
_cell.length_b   1.000
_cell.length_c   1.000
_cell.angle_alpha   90.00
_cell.angle_beta   90.00
_cell.angle_gamma   90.00
#
_symmetry.space_group_name_H-M   'P 1'
#
loop_
_entity.id
_entity.type
_entity.pdbx_description
1 polymer ?
#
loop_
_entity_poly.entity_id
_entity_poly.type
_entity_poly.pdbx_seq_one_letter_code
_entity_poly.pdbx_strand_id
1 'polypeptide(L)'
;MQRKSKTDTFTRKLKRNIQRTEPPILRMETGTILIVDDNKSVLASLELLLENVFSTVRTAANPNQITTLLTTTSIDIVILDMNFSAGINNGNEGLYWLKHIHEIRPALPVAMLTAYGDVELAV
;
A
#
# COMPACT_ATOMS: atom_id res chain seq x y z
N MET A 1 -9.45 -17.45 23.73
CA MET A 1 -9.85 -16.61 22.60
C MET A 1 -8.64 -15.80 22.13
N GLN A 2 -8.20 -16.03 20.92
CA GLN A 2 -7.04 -15.32 20.39
C GLN A 2 -7.43 -13.92 19.93
N ARG A 3 -6.67 -12.93 20.34
CA ARG A 3 -6.81 -11.57 19.81
C ARG A 3 -6.30 -11.53 18.38
N LYS A 4 -7.13 -11.05 17.49
CA LYS A 4 -6.72 -10.82 16.11
C LYS A 4 -5.94 -9.53 16.03
N SER A 5 -4.85 -9.52 15.26
CA SER A 5 -4.10 -8.30 15.00
C SER A 5 -4.95 -7.32 14.19
N LYS A 6 -4.62 -6.02 14.24
CA LYS A 6 -5.27 -5.00 13.40
C LYS A 6 -5.15 -5.33 11.92
N THR A 7 -4.03 -5.91 11.50
CA THR A 7 -3.77 -6.32 10.13
C THR A 7 -4.69 -7.44 9.69
N ASP A 8 -4.92 -8.44 10.56
CA ASP A 8 -5.86 -9.53 10.27
C ASP A 8 -7.28 -9.03 10.11
N THR A 9 -7.70 -8.08 10.95
CA THR A 9 -9.02 -7.47 10.87
C THR A 9 -9.19 -6.68 9.58
N PHE A 10 -8.21 -5.90 9.18
CA PHE A 10 -8.21 -5.12 7.95
C PHE A 10 -8.31 -6.04 6.71
N THR A 11 -7.44 -7.03 6.62
CA THR A 11 -7.43 -7.99 5.51
C THR A 11 -8.74 -8.75 5.41
N ARG A 12 -9.29 -9.16 6.53
CA ARG A 12 -10.57 -9.89 6.58
C ARG A 12 -11.72 -9.00 6.13
N LYS A 13 -11.72 -7.74 6.53
CA LYS A 13 -12.75 -6.76 6.14
C LYS A 13 -12.71 -6.52 4.63
N LEU A 14 -11.53 -6.36 4.05
CA LEU A 14 -11.35 -6.22 2.62
C LEU A 14 -11.84 -7.46 1.88
N LYS A 15 -11.45 -8.64 2.30
CA LYS A 15 -11.89 -9.90 1.69
C LYS A 15 -13.40 -10.06 1.75
N ARG A 16 -14.02 -9.70 2.86
CA ARG A 16 -15.47 -9.78 3.04
C ARG A 16 -16.22 -8.84 2.09
N ASN A 17 -15.75 -7.61 1.97
CA ASN A 17 -16.37 -6.63 1.09
C ASN A 17 -16.30 -7.08 -0.37
N ILE A 18 -15.16 -7.56 -0.80
CA ILE A 18 -14.97 -8.09 -2.15
C ILE A 18 -15.89 -9.28 -2.39
N GLN A 19 -15.98 -10.22 -1.45
CA GLN A 19 -16.80 -11.41 -1.59
C GLN A 19 -18.31 -11.12 -1.61
N ARG A 20 -18.76 -10.04 -0.97
CA ARG A 20 -20.17 -9.67 -0.91
C ARG A 20 -20.67 -8.98 -2.16
N THR A 21 -19.83 -8.18 -2.79
CA THR A 21 -20.25 -7.24 -3.84
C THR A 21 -19.91 -7.70 -5.24
N GLU A 22 -19.03 -8.68 -5.40
CA GLU A 22 -18.53 -9.09 -6.70
C GLU A 22 -18.68 -10.59 -6.94
N PRO A 23 -19.08 -11.01 -8.17
CA PRO A 23 -19.00 -12.40 -8.57
C PRO A 23 -17.55 -12.92 -8.47
N PRO A 24 -17.34 -14.24 -8.24
CA PRO A 24 -15.99 -14.81 -8.14
C PRO A 24 -15.06 -14.47 -9.31
N ILE A 25 -15.61 -14.37 -10.49
CA ILE A 25 -14.88 -14.02 -11.72
C ILE A 25 -14.27 -12.62 -11.65
N LEU A 26 -14.98 -11.65 -11.08
CA LEU A 26 -14.52 -10.26 -10.99
C LEU A 26 -13.51 -10.04 -9.85
N ARG A 27 -13.46 -10.94 -8.89
CA ARG A 27 -12.45 -10.85 -7.81
C ARG A 27 -11.03 -11.01 -8.31
N MET A 28 -10.82 -11.62 -9.47
CA MET A 28 -9.52 -11.77 -10.08
C MET A 28 -8.97 -10.46 -10.67
N GLU A 29 -9.84 -9.45 -10.79
CA GLU A 29 -9.51 -8.15 -11.37
C GLU A 29 -9.50 -7.03 -10.34
N THR A 30 -9.07 -7.32 -9.12
CA THR A 30 -9.14 -6.35 -8.00
C THR A 30 -8.09 -5.25 -8.05
N GLY A 31 -7.33 -5.19 -9.11
CA GLY A 31 -6.40 -4.10 -9.34
C GLY A 31 -4.99 -4.36 -8.84
N THR A 32 -4.17 -3.33 -8.96
CA THR A 32 -2.74 -3.37 -8.63
C THR A 32 -2.43 -2.43 -7.48
N ILE A 33 -1.78 -2.96 -6.46
CA ILE A 33 -1.26 -2.17 -5.34
C ILE A 33 0.25 -2.04 -5.45
N LEU A 34 0.74 -0.83 -5.19
CA LEU A 34 2.17 -0.55 -5.05
C LEU A 34 2.50 -0.32 -3.58
N ILE A 35 3.49 -1.04 -3.07
CA ILE A 35 3.99 -0.89 -1.69
C ILE A 35 5.40 -0.32 -1.76
N VAL A 36 5.61 0.82 -1.11
CA VAL A 36 6.91 1.50 -1.09
C VAL A 36 7.40 1.61 0.34
N ASP A 37 8.46 0.88 0.65
CA ASP A 37 9.07 0.85 1.97
C ASP A 37 10.52 0.36 1.82
N ASP A 38 11.47 1.00 2.47
CA ASP A 38 12.88 0.60 2.41
C ASP A 38 13.19 -0.64 3.27
N ASN A 39 12.27 -1.01 4.15
CA ASN A 39 12.39 -2.23 4.95
C ASN A 39 11.89 -3.44 4.18
N LYS A 40 12.80 -4.31 3.76
CA LYS A 40 12.46 -5.48 2.95
C LYS A 40 11.57 -6.48 3.69
N SER A 41 11.67 -6.56 5.00
CA SER A 41 10.80 -7.44 5.81
C SER A 41 9.36 -6.94 5.81
N VAL A 42 9.16 -5.64 5.87
CA VAL A 42 7.83 -5.02 5.77
C VAL A 42 7.25 -5.27 4.38
N LEU A 43 8.04 -5.06 3.33
CA LEU A 43 7.60 -5.34 1.95
C LEU A 43 7.15 -6.79 1.79
N ALA A 44 7.96 -7.75 2.26
CA ALA A 44 7.63 -9.16 2.15
C ALA A 44 6.37 -9.53 2.92
N SER A 45 6.20 -8.97 4.12
CA SER A 45 5.03 -9.22 4.96
C SER A 45 3.75 -8.67 4.32
N LEU A 46 3.80 -7.45 3.82
CA LEU A 46 2.65 -6.82 3.17
C LEU A 46 2.31 -7.49 1.84
N GLU A 47 3.32 -7.87 1.06
CA GLU A 47 3.12 -8.61 -0.18
C GLU A 47 2.38 -9.92 0.07
N LEU A 48 2.85 -10.71 1.04
CA LEU A 48 2.20 -11.96 1.41
C LEU A 48 0.76 -11.75 1.89
N LEU A 49 0.53 -10.70 2.66
CA LEU A 49 -0.78 -10.37 3.20
C LEU A 49 -1.77 -9.96 2.10
N LEU A 50 -1.30 -9.22 1.12
CA LEU A 50 -2.15 -8.57 0.12
C LEU A 50 -2.25 -9.32 -1.21
N GLU A 51 -1.42 -10.34 -1.44
CA GLU A 51 -1.42 -11.09 -2.70
C GLU A 51 -2.75 -11.79 -3.01
N ASN A 52 -3.55 -12.08 -1.99
CA ASN A 52 -4.88 -12.68 -2.17
C ASN A 52 -6.00 -11.64 -2.25
N VAL A 53 -5.69 -10.37 -2.07
CA VAL A 53 -6.67 -9.27 -2.10
C VAL A 53 -6.60 -8.52 -3.43
N PHE A 54 -5.40 -8.33 -3.94
CA PHE A 54 -5.16 -7.65 -5.21
C PHE A 54 -4.71 -8.63 -6.28
N SER A 55 -5.04 -8.35 -7.52
CA SER A 55 -4.59 -9.19 -8.64
C SER A 55 -3.08 -9.09 -8.84
N THR A 56 -2.50 -7.95 -8.55
CA THR A 56 -1.06 -7.72 -8.66
C THR A 56 -0.57 -6.89 -7.47
N VAL A 57 0.52 -7.34 -6.86
CA VAL A 57 1.22 -6.59 -5.82
C VAL A 57 2.61 -6.23 -6.35
N ARG A 58 2.90 -4.94 -6.40
CA ARG A 58 4.22 -4.42 -6.76
C ARG A 58 4.89 -3.86 -5.53
N THR A 59 6.19 -4.07 -5.40
CA THR A 59 6.97 -3.55 -4.29
C THR A 59 8.13 -2.71 -4.79
N ALA A 60 8.47 -1.68 -4.02
CA ALA A 60 9.64 -0.84 -4.28
C ALA A 60 10.34 -0.54 -2.96
N ALA A 61 11.61 -0.93 -2.87
CA ALA A 61 12.43 -0.64 -1.69
C ALA A 61 13.06 0.76 -1.74
N ASN A 62 12.99 1.42 -2.89
CA ASN A 62 13.54 2.75 -3.08
C ASN A 62 12.45 3.68 -3.63
N PRO A 63 12.14 4.79 -2.94
CA PRO A 63 11.09 5.70 -3.40
C PRO A 63 11.39 6.37 -4.75
N ASN A 64 12.65 6.39 -5.17
CA ASN A 64 13.01 6.91 -6.50
C ASN A 64 12.42 6.08 -7.64
N GLN A 65 11.95 4.87 -7.38
CA GLN A 65 11.27 4.02 -8.36
C GLN A 65 9.81 4.40 -8.59
N ILE A 66 9.23 5.23 -7.73
CA ILE A 66 7.81 5.59 -7.76
C ILE A 66 7.42 6.20 -9.11
N THR A 67 8.16 7.18 -9.59
CA THR A 67 7.85 7.86 -10.86
C THR A 67 7.77 6.88 -12.02
N THR A 68 8.76 6.03 -12.15
CA THR A 68 8.81 5.03 -13.22
C THR A 68 7.63 4.05 -13.10
N LEU A 69 7.35 3.57 -11.91
CA LEU A 69 6.26 2.62 -11.70
C LEU A 69 4.88 3.24 -11.98
N LEU A 70 4.67 4.49 -11.59
CA LEU A 70 3.40 5.18 -11.86
C LEU A 70 3.20 5.50 -13.34
N THR A 71 4.27 5.69 -14.09
CA THR A 71 4.19 6.03 -15.51
C THR A 71 4.20 4.81 -16.44
N THR A 72 4.71 3.68 -15.97
CA THR A 72 4.83 2.46 -16.79
C THR A 72 3.87 1.35 -16.39
N THR A 73 3.26 1.43 -15.22
CA THR A 73 2.37 0.40 -14.67
C THR A 73 1.07 1.05 -14.22
N SER A 74 -0.05 0.38 -14.46
CA SER A 74 -1.35 0.83 -13.95
C SER A 74 -1.44 0.49 -12.47
N ILE A 75 -1.34 1.50 -11.62
CA ILE A 75 -1.41 1.38 -10.16
C ILE A 75 -2.75 1.95 -9.70
N ASP A 76 -3.46 1.22 -8.85
CA ASP A 76 -4.78 1.61 -8.34
C ASP A 76 -4.75 2.16 -6.92
N ILE A 77 -3.75 1.76 -6.13
CA ILE A 77 -3.55 2.25 -4.77
C ILE A 77 -2.09 2.10 -4.38
N VAL A 78 -1.60 3.00 -3.55
CA VAL A 78 -0.22 2.97 -3.03
C VAL A 78 -0.24 2.85 -1.51
N ILE A 79 0.61 1.98 -0.96
CA ILE A 79 1.00 2.02 0.44
C ILE A 79 2.39 2.65 0.50
N LEU A 80 2.53 3.72 1.24
CA LEU A 80 3.76 4.52 1.30
C LEU A 80 4.25 4.63 2.73
N ASP A 81 5.50 4.24 2.96
CA ASP A 81 6.17 4.49 4.23
C ASP A 81 6.39 6.00 4.43
N MET A 82 6.21 6.48 5.64
CA MET A 82 6.44 7.89 5.97
C MET A 82 7.91 8.22 6.13
N ASN A 83 8.76 7.23 6.43
CA ASN A 83 10.17 7.46 6.74
C ASN A 83 11.05 6.43 6.05
N PHE A 84 11.94 6.90 5.18
CA PHE A 84 12.85 6.05 4.42
C PHE A 84 14.28 6.05 4.95
N SER A 85 14.63 6.99 5.82
CA SER A 85 15.96 7.05 6.43
C SER A 85 15.91 6.46 7.82
N ALA A 86 16.77 5.47 8.09
CA ALA A 86 16.86 4.85 9.39
C ALA A 86 17.17 5.88 10.49
N GLY A 87 16.36 5.87 11.55
CA GLY A 87 16.54 6.76 12.69
C GLY A 87 15.95 8.15 12.58
N ILE A 88 15.34 8.49 11.43
CA ILE A 88 14.69 9.79 11.22
C ILE A 88 13.19 9.54 11.07
N ASN A 89 12.41 9.88 12.09
CA ASN A 89 10.98 9.63 12.15
C ASN A 89 10.15 10.92 12.11
N ASN A 90 10.50 11.87 11.23
CA ASN A 90 9.77 13.13 11.12
C ASN A 90 8.65 13.12 10.07
N GLY A 91 8.56 12.08 9.26
CA GLY A 91 7.54 11.96 8.22
C GLY A 91 7.74 12.83 6.99
N ASN A 92 8.76 13.67 6.96
CA ASN A 92 8.97 14.63 5.86
C ASN A 92 9.23 13.92 4.52
N GLU A 93 9.90 12.80 4.53
CA GLU A 93 10.17 12.05 3.31
C GLU A 93 8.89 11.45 2.73
N GLY A 94 8.05 10.86 3.57
CA GLY A 94 6.76 10.34 3.14
C GLY A 94 5.86 11.43 2.57
N LEU A 95 5.80 12.58 3.23
CA LEU A 95 5.00 13.72 2.74
C LEU A 95 5.54 14.26 1.41
N TYR A 96 6.85 14.30 1.24
CA TYR A 96 7.47 14.69 -0.03
C TYR A 96 7.02 13.76 -1.16
N TRP A 97 7.08 12.45 -0.95
CA TRP A 97 6.70 11.47 -1.96
C TRP A 97 5.19 11.44 -2.19
N LEU A 98 4.38 11.65 -1.15
CA LEU A 98 2.93 11.79 -1.31
C LEU A 98 2.59 12.94 -2.25
N LYS A 99 3.20 14.09 -2.04
CA LYS A 99 3.02 15.26 -2.92
C LYS A 99 3.43 14.93 -4.35
N HIS A 100 4.57 14.28 -4.51
CA HIS A 100 5.08 13.87 -5.82
C HIS A 100 4.13 12.89 -6.54
N ILE A 101 3.59 11.92 -5.82
CA ILE A 101 2.60 10.99 -6.37
C ILE A 101 1.37 11.76 -6.85
N HIS A 102 0.86 12.68 -6.05
CA HIS A 102 -0.34 13.44 -6.39
C HIS A 102 -0.12 14.45 -7.51
N GLU A 103 1.12 14.88 -7.76
CA GLU A 103 1.45 15.67 -8.94
C GLU A 103 1.35 14.85 -10.22
N ILE A 104 1.70 13.56 -10.15
CA ILE A 104 1.61 12.64 -11.30
C ILE A 104 0.19 12.13 -11.48
N ARG A 105 -0.46 11.72 -10.39
CA ARG A 105 -1.81 11.15 -10.39
C ARG A 105 -2.63 11.71 -9.22
N PRO A 106 -3.35 12.83 -9.42
CA PRO A 106 -4.02 13.55 -8.33
C PRO A 106 -5.09 12.74 -7.58
N ALA A 107 -5.73 11.80 -8.25
CA ALA A 107 -6.82 11.01 -7.66
C ALA A 107 -6.38 9.66 -7.11
N LEU A 108 -5.08 9.33 -7.17
CA LEU A 108 -4.59 8.04 -6.72
C LEU A 108 -4.64 7.94 -5.18
N PRO A 109 -5.38 6.96 -4.62
CA PRO A 109 -5.40 6.78 -3.16
C PRO A 109 -4.04 6.33 -2.65
N VAL A 110 -3.59 6.92 -1.56
CA VAL A 110 -2.33 6.56 -0.90
C VAL A 110 -2.59 6.32 0.57
N ALA A 111 -2.30 5.11 1.05
CA ALA A 111 -2.32 4.76 2.45
C ALA A 111 -0.91 4.92 3.01
N MET A 112 -0.76 5.72 4.06
CA MET A 112 0.55 5.99 4.65
C MET A 112 0.77 5.14 5.89
N LEU A 113 1.94 4.49 5.97
CA LEU A 113 2.37 3.74 7.14
C LEU A 113 3.15 4.67 8.05
N THR A 114 2.69 4.81 9.28
CA THR A 114 3.36 5.64 10.28
C THR A 114 4.28 4.81 11.17
N ALA A 115 5.24 5.47 11.82
CA ALA A 115 6.16 4.82 12.76
C ALA A 115 5.45 4.17 13.96
N TYR A 116 4.19 4.53 14.22
CA TYR A 116 3.39 4.01 15.34
C TYR A 116 2.47 2.85 14.92
N GLY A 117 2.61 2.33 13.71
CA GLY A 117 1.80 1.22 13.22
C GLY A 117 0.38 1.57 12.80
N ASP A 118 0.04 2.84 12.78
CA ASP A 118 -1.25 3.30 12.26
C ASP A 118 -1.17 3.49 10.75
N VAL A 119 -2.30 3.34 10.08
CA VAL A 119 -2.41 3.55 8.64
C VAL A 119 -3.33 4.73 8.40
N GLU A 120 -2.82 5.72 7.67
CA GLU A 120 -3.61 6.89 7.27
C GLU A 120 -3.84 6.87 5.76
N LEU A 121 -5.08 7.13 5.35
CA LEU A 121 -5.45 7.23 3.96
C LEU A 121 -5.38 8.67 3.49
N ALA A 122 -4.65 8.92 2.40
CA ALA A 122 -4.53 10.21 1.76
C ALA A 122 -4.98 10.10 0.30
N VAL A 123 -5.76 11.06 -0.12
CA VAL A 123 -6.28 11.15 -1.49
C VAL A 123 -6.01 12.52 -2.08
#